data_d5794382214bd190d08ea9a1b09e35f8
#
_entry.id   d5794382214bd190d08ea9a1b09e35f8
#
_cell.length_a   1.000
_cell.length_b   1.000
_cell.length_c   1.000
_cell.angle_alpha   90.00
_cell.angle_beta   90.00
_cell.angle_gamma   90.00
#
_symmetry.space_group_name_H-M   'P 1'
#
loop_
_entity.id
_entity.type
_entity.pdbx_description
1 polymer ?
#
loop_
_entity_poly.entity_id
_entity_poly.type
_entity_poly.pdbx_seq_one_letter_code
_entity_poly.pdbx_strand_id
1 'polypeptide(L)'
;MPVSLKESCSINLGFPYHQHKTLTESLLSLSSFLNEQEEDSAELNNDHGAQLLEDKMAALLGMEAALWLPTGTLAQGIAARIHGQQTNNNQLLLHHSSHLLLHEEQGYQYAHGCSAKLIGKWR
;
A
#
# COMPACT_ATOMS: atom_id res chain seq x y z
N MET A 1 25.08 19.18 21.44
CA MET A 1 25.08 17.94 20.64
C MET A 1 24.58 18.30 19.24
N PRO A 2 25.16 17.79 18.17
CA PRO A 2 24.61 18.08 16.84
C PRO A 2 23.20 17.50 16.75
N VAL A 3 22.24 18.32 16.33
CA VAL A 3 20.86 17.89 16.04
C VAL A 3 20.94 16.82 14.94
N SER A 4 20.28 15.69 15.12
CA SER A 4 20.30 14.65 14.12
C SER A 4 19.60 15.14 12.85
N LEU A 5 20.07 14.76 11.67
CA LEU A 5 19.42 15.10 10.40
C LEU A 5 17.92 14.74 10.40
N LYS A 6 17.56 13.70 11.13
CA LYS A 6 16.18 13.23 11.28
C LYS A 6 15.29 14.25 12.03
N GLU A 7 15.86 14.95 13.02
CA GLU A 7 15.14 15.97 13.81
C GLU A 7 15.05 17.33 13.10
N SER A 8 15.90 17.57 12.10
CA SER A 8 15.89 18.80 11.30
C SER A 8 14.96 18.74 10.08
N CYS A 9 14.40 17.57 9.74
CA CYS A 9 13.51 17.41 8.59
C CYS A 9 12.07 17.77 8.96
N SER A 10 11.44 18.64 8.15
CA SER A 10 10.01 18.99 8.28
C SER A 10 9.08 17.84 7.80
N ILE A 11 9.58 16.98 6.93
CA ILE A 11 8.88 15.81 6.41
C ILE A 11 9.75 14.59 6.69
N ASN A 12 9.20 13.62 7.42
CA ASN A 12 9.89 12.38 7.72
C ASN A 12 9.25 11.23 6.93
N LEU A 13 9.94 10.74 5.91
CA LEU A 13 9.54 9.59 5.11
C LEU A 13 10.17 8.26 5.61
N GLY A 14 10.89 8.29 6.73
CA GLY A 14 11.44 7.09 7.37
C GLY A 14 10.36 6.26 8.06
N PHE A 15 10.60 4.95 8.15
CA PHE A 15 9.70 4.06 8.90
C PHE A 15 9.86 4.26 10.43
N PRO A 16 8.75 4.32 11.20
CA PRO A 16 7.35 4.35 10.76
C PRO A 16 6.98 5.70 10.12
N TYR A 17 6.21 5.66 9.04
CA TYR A 17 5.84 6.84 8.23
C TYR A 17 4.92 7.83 8.94
N HIS A 18 4.36 7.45 10.06
CA HIS A 18 3.42 8.26 10.83
C HIS A 18 4.11 8.84 12.06
N GLN A 19 3.70 10.04 12.47
CA GLN A 19 4.09 10.57 13.76
C GLN A 19 3.70 9.55 14.84
N HIS A 20 4.58 9.36 15.82
CA HIS A 20 4.30 8.50 16.96
C HIS A 20 3.12 9.08 17.74
N LYS A 21 1.93 8.54 17.49
CA LYS A 21 0.76 8.79 18.32
C LYS A 21 0.71 7.72 19.39
N THR A 22 0.36 8.10 20.60
CA THR A 22 0.00 7.14 21.64
C THR A 22 -1.28 6.40 21.22
N LEU A 23 -1.53 5.24 21.81
CA LEU A 23 -2.78 4.49 21.59
C LEU A 23 -4.01 5.37 21.89
N THR A 24 -3.96 6.15 22.97
CA THR A 24 -5.03 7.09 23.36
C THR A 24 -5.27 8.15 22.30
N GLU A 25 -4.22 8.78 21.78
CA GLU A 25 -4.34 9.78 20.70
C GLU A 25 -4.90 9.17 19.41
N SER A 26 -4.52 7.95 19.10
CA SER A 26 -5.04 7.23 17.93
C SER A 26 -6.54 6.92 18.07
N LEU A 27 -6.96 6.45 19.25
CA LEU A 27 -8.37 6.20 19.55
C LEU A 27 -9.22 7.47 19.54
N LEU A 28 -8.71 8.55 20.13
CA LEU A 28 -9.39 9.85 20.10
C LEU A 28 -9.52 10.40 18.68
N SER A 29 -8.46 10.29 17.87
CA SER A 29 -8.51 10.69 16.45
C SER A 29 -9.54 9.89 15.67
N LEU A 30 -9.62 8.58 15.91
CA LEU A 30 -10.61 7.72 15.27
C LEU A 30 -12.04 8.08 15.72
N SER A 31 -12.23 8.29 17.01
CA SER A 31 -13.54 8.70 17.57
C SER A 31 -14.02 10.03 16.98
N SER A 32 -13.11 11.02 16.89
CA SER A 32 -13.44 12.31 16.26
C SER A 32 -13.83 12.14 14.79
N PHE A 33 -13.06 11.34 14.05
CA PHE A 33 -13.35 11.05 12.65
C PHE A 33 -14.75 10.42 12.47
N LEU A 34 -15.09 9.44 13.30
CA LEU A 34 -16.41 8.79 13.24
C LEU A 34 -17.56 9.75 13.56
N ASN A 35 -17.37 10.64 14.54
CA ASN A 35 -18.37 11.64 14.91
C ASN A 35 -18.58 12.71 13.82
N GLU A 36 -17.54 13.03 13.04
CA GLU A 36 -17.62 14.01 11.95
C GLU A 36 -18.36 13.47 10.72
N GLN A 37 -18.45 12.14 10.57
CA GLN A 37 -19.11 11.53 9.41
C GLN A 37 -20.64 11.55 9.50
N GLU A 38 -21.24 12.01 10.63
CA GLU A 38 -22.70 12.08 10.88
C GLU A 38 -23.50 10.81 10.52
N GLU A 39 -22.84 9.76 10.09
CA GLU A 39 -23.46 8.50 9.71
C GLU A 39 -23.55 7.59 10.93
N ASP A 40 -24.74 7.01 11.09
CA ASP A 40 -25.06 6.07 12.14
C ASP A 40 -24.01 4.93 12.14
N SER A 41 -23.17 4.90 13.15
CA SER A 41 -22.03 3.96 13.28
C SER A 41 -22.45 2.48 13.20
N ALA A 42 -23.75 2.20 13.20
CA ALA A 42 -24.31 0.87 13.01
C ALA A 42 -24.26 0.38 11.53
N GLU A 43 -24.10 1.28 10.55
CA GLU A 43 -24.00 0.93 9.13
C GLU A 43 -22.57 0.92 8.59
N LEU A 44 -21.56 1.29 9.39
CA LEU A 44 -20.15 1.11 9.06
C LEU A 44 -19.77 -0.38 9.13
N ASN A 45 -20.37 -1.17 8.25
CA ASN A 45 -19.80 -2.47 7.95
C ASN A 45 -18.44 -2.26 7.28
N ASN A 46 -17.56 -3.26 7.33
CA ASN A 46 -16.18 -3.18 6.82
C ASN A 46 -16.11 -2.74 5.35
N ASP A 47 -17.17 -2.91 4.57
CA ASP A 47 -17.20 -2.60 3.14
C ASP A 47 -17.42 -1.11 2.88
N HIS A 48 -18.22 -0.41 3.69
CA HIS A 48 -18.52 1.00 3.48
C HIS A 48 -17.32 1.91 3.66
N GLY A 49 -16.51 1.68 4.70
CA GLY A 49 -15.28 2.45 4.94
C GLY A 49 -14.25 2.28 3.83
N ALA A 50 -14.10 1.05 3.30
CA ALA A 50 -13.23 0.78 2.18
C ALA A 50 -13.73 1.50 0.91
N GLN A 51 -15.03 1.45 0.62
CA GLN A 51 -15.63 2.12 -0.54
C GLN A 51 -15.44 3.64 -0.50
N LEU A 52 -15.65 4.28 0.64
CA LEU A 52 -15.40 5.72 0.79
C LEU A 52 -13.94 6.10 0.50
N LEU A 53 -12.99 5.27 0.95
CA LEU A 53 -11.57 5.47 0.67
C LEU A 53 -11.27 5.30 -0.83
N GLU A 54 -11.82 4.26 -1.45
CA GLU A 54 -11.66 3.95 -2.86
C GLU A 54 -12.19 5.09 -3.74
N ASP A 55 -13.40 5.55 -3.50
CA ASP A 55 -14.03 6.65 -4.23
C ASP A 55 -13.21 7.95 -4.09
N LYS A 56 -12.77 8.27 -2.88
CA LYS A 56 -11.92 9.44 -2.61
C LYS A 56 -10.59 9.35 -3.34
N MET A 57 -9.95 8.18 -3.34
CA MET A 57 -8.66 7.99 -4.01
C MET A 57 -8.80 7.99 -5.53
N ALA A 58 -9.85 7.38 -6.07
CA ALA A 58 -10.14 7.43 -7.50
C ALA A 58 -10.33 8.89 -7.98
N ALA A 59 -11.15 9.66 -7.26
CA ALA A 59 -11.36 11.08 -7.56
C ALA A 59 -10.07 11.91 -7.44
N LEU A 60 -9.28 11.70 -6.38
CA LEU A 60 -8.02 12.43 -6.15
C LEU A 60 -6.99 12.19 -7.26
N LEU A 61 -6.92 10.97 -7.76
CA LEU A 61 -5.96 10.56 -8.78
C LEU A 61 -6.50 10.69 -10.22
N GLY A 62 -7.77 11.08 -10.38
CA GLY A 62 -8.42 11.16 -11.70
C GLY A 62 -8.55 9.81 -12.39
N MET A 63 -8.70 8.73 -11.62
CA MET A 63 -8.87 7.37 -12.11
C MET A 63 -10.35 6.96 -12.12
N GLU A 64 -10.70 6.00 -12.98
CA GLU A 64 -12.05 5.45 -13.07
C GLU A 64 -12.49 4.76 -11.78
N ALA A 65 -11.55 4.05 -11.14
CA ALA A 65 -11.78 3.35 -9.89
C ALA A 65 -10.47 3.23 -9.09
N ALA A 66 -10.59 2.96 -7.81
CA ALA A 66 -9.50 2.54 -6.94
C ALA A 66 -9.94 1.28 -6.19
N LEU A 67 -8.99 0.49 -5.76
CA LEU A 67 -9.21 -0.69 -4.93
C LEU A 67 -8.28 -0.64 -3.73
N TRP A 68 -8.86 -0.65 -2.54
CA TRP A 68 -8.08 -0.78 -1.31
C TRP A 68 -7.66 -2.23 -1.08
N LEU A 69 -6.40 -2.43 -0.78
CA LEU A 69 -5.84 -3.74 -0.44
C LEU A 69 -5.06 -3.65 0.87
N PRO A 70 -5.11 -4.66 1.73
CA PRO A 70 -4.53 -4.60 3.07
C PRO A 70 -2.99 -4.50 3.06
N THR A 71 -2.34 -4.91 1.99
CA THR A 71 -0.88 -4.84 1.87
C THR A 71 -0.42 -4.54 0.44
N GLY A 72 0.70 -3.84 0.31
CA GLY A 72 1.37 -3.63 -0.98
C GLY A 72 1.86 -4.94 -1.61
N THR A 73 2.25 -5.92 -0.80
CA THR A 73 2.62 -7.27 -1.24
C THR A 73 1.50 -7.92 -2.05
N LEU A 74 0.29 -7.90 -1.51
CA LEU A 74 -0.89 -8.42 -2.21
C LEU A 74 -1.17 -7.64 -3.49
N ALA A 75 -1.12 -6.32 -3.42
CA ALA A 75 -1.36 -5.43 -4.56
C ALA A 75 -0.38 -5.70 -5.73
N GLN A 76 0.92 -5.81 -5.43
CA GLN A 76 1.94 -6.06 -6.44
C GLN A 76 1.74 -7.41 -7.15
N GLY A 77 1.45 -8.45 -6.39
CA GLY A 77 1.21 -9.79 -6.93
C GLY A 77 -0.03 -9.85 -7.84
N ILE A 78 -1.13 -9.23 -7.41
CA ILE A 78 -2.36 -9.13 -8.21
C ILE A 78 -2.11 -8.34 -9.49
N ALA A 79 -1.47 -7.17 -9.41
CA ALA A 79 -1.15 -6.35 -10.56
C ALA A 79 -0.27 -7.10 -11.58
N ALA A 80 0.77 -7.78 -11.12
CA ALA A 80 1.63 -8.60 -11.96
C ALA A 80 0.84 -9.68 -12.71
N ARG A 81 -0.07 -10.37 -12.01
CA ARG A 81 -0.93 -11.40 -12.59
C ARG A 81 -1.89 -10.83 -13.65
N ILE A 82 -2.55 -9.71 -13.35
CA ILE A 82 -3.48 -9.06 -14.29
C ILE A 82 -2.75 -8.66 -15.57
N HIS A 83 -1.61 -7.98 -15.47
CA HIS A 83 -0.80 -7.59 -16.63
C HIS A 83 -0.29 -8.80 -17.42
N GLY A 84 0.13 -9.87 -16.74
CA GLY A 84 0.53 -11.12 -17.37
C GLY A 84 -0.59 -11.74 -18.19
N GLN A 85 -1.81 -11.78 -17.64
CA GLN A 85 -2.98 -12.31 -18.33
C GLN A 85 -3.38 -11.45 -19.53
N GLN A 86 -3.38 -10.12 -19.40
CA GLN A 86 -3.71 -9.20 -20.48
C GLN A 86 -2.73 -9.29 -21.67
N THR A 87 -1.47 -9.51 -21.37
CA THR A 87 -0.41 -9.58 -22.39
C THR A 87 -0.09 -11.01 -22.84
N ASN A 88 -0.73 -12.00 -22.25
CA ASN A 88 -0.42 -13.44 -22.42
C ASN A 88 1.09 -13.73 -22.18
N ASN A 89 1.68 -13.02 -21.24
CA ASN A 89 3.09 -13.16 -20.88
C ASN A 89 3.29 -12.94 -19.36
N ASN A 90 3.50 -14.03 -18.64
CA ASN A 90 3.68 -14.02 -17.19
C ASN A 90 5.14 -13.79 -16.76
N GLN A 91 6.02 -13.34 -17.66
CA GLN A 91 7.41 -13.09 -17.31
C GLN A 91 7.61 -11.65 -16.84
N LEU A 92 8.06 -11.48 -15.62
CA LEU A 92 8.42 -10.21 -15.00
C LEU A 92 9.91 -9.92 -15.22
N LEU A 93 10.24 -8.66 -15.56
CA LEU A 93 11.61 -8.19 -15.55
C LEU A 93 11.90 -7.54 -14.20
N LEU A 94 12.72 -8.16 -13.39
CA LEU A 94 13.04 -7.72 -12.03
C LEU A 94 14.51 -7.36 -11.89
N HIS A 95 14.79 -6.24 -11.24
CA HIS A 95 16.14 -5.95 -10.78
C HIS A 95 16.46 -6.80 -9.55
N HIS A 96 17.73 -7.10 -9.31
CA HIS A 96 18.18 -7.89 -8.16
C HIS A 96 17.76 -7.31 -6.79
N SER A 97 17.51 -5.99 -6.71
CA SER A 97 17.01 -5.31 -5.52
C SER A 97 15.48 -5.13 -5.51
N SER A 98 14.75 -5.79 -6.39
CA SER A 98 13.29 -5.71 -6.42
C SER A 98 12.67 -6.24 -5.14
N HIS A 99 11.67 -5.54 -4.61
CA HIS A 99 10.90 -5.94 -3.44
C HIS A 99 10.27 -7.33 -3.64
N LEU A 100 9.66 -7.58 -4.79
CA LEU A 100 9.07 -8.89 -5.14
C LEU A 100 10.07 -10.05 -5.03
N LEU A 101 11.34 -9.78 -5.31
CA LEU A 101 12.39 -10.80 -5.24
C LEU A 101 12.91 -11.01 -3.82
N LEU A 102 13.09 -9.91 -3.06
CA LEU A 102 13.81 -9.94 -1.80
C LEU A 102 12.91 -10.15 -0.57
N HIS A 103 11.65 -9.73 -0.64
CA HIS A 103 10.79 -9.61 0.55
C HIS A 103 9.44 -10.34 0.46
N GLU A 104 9.17 -11.02 -0.65
CA GLU A 104 7.88 -11.69 -0.86
C GLU A 104 8.00 -13.20 -1.04
N GLU A 105 9.13 -13.78 -0.66
CA GLU A 105 9.37 -15.23 -0.65
C GLU A 105 8.88 -15.94 -1.92
N GLN A 106 9.08 -15.30 -3.08
CA GLN A 106 8.64 -15.78 -4.40
C GLN A 106 7.11 -15.90 -4.54
N GLY A 107 6.34 -15.13 -3.77
CA GLY A 107 4.88 -15.10 -3.87
C GLY A 107 4.35 -14.85 -5.28
N TYR A 108 5.04 -14.01 -6.07
CA TYR A 108 4.73 -13.78 -7.48
C TYR A 108 4.73 -15.07 -8.30
N GLN A 109 5.52 -16.06 -7.92
CA GLN A 109 5.66 -17.34 -8.62
C GLN A 109 4.61 -18.35 -8.14
N TYR A 110 4.54 -18.58 -6.83
CA TYR A 110 3.67 -19.61 -6.26
C TYR A 110 2.19 -19.23 -6.25
N ALA A 111 1.89 -17.99 -5.90
CA ALA A 111 0.50 -17.54 -5.76
C ALA A 111 -0.07 -16.95 -7.06
N HIS A 112 0.79 -16.34 -7.90
CA HIS A 112 0.34 -15.58 -9.06
C HIS A 112 0.78 -16.16 -10.41
N GLY A 113 1.55 -17.26 -10.41
CA GLY A 113 1.96 -17.97 -11.62
C GLY A 113 2.89 -17.17 -12.54
N CYS A 114 3.58 -16.18 -11.99
CA CYS A 114 4.56 -15.39 -12.73
C CYS A 114 5.95 -16.01 -12.66
N SER A 115 6.77 -15.79 -13.68
CA SER A 115 8.20 -16.09 -13.68
C SER A 115 9.02 -14.81 -13.66
N ALA A 116 10.26 -14.86 -13.18
CA ALA A 116 11.13 -13.70 -13.15
C ALA A 116 12.35 -13.88 -14.05
N LYS A 117 12.67 -12.83 -14.83
CA LYS A 117 13.94 -12.65 -15.49
C LYS A 117 14.67 -11.50 -14.83
N LEU A 118 15.83 -11.78 -14.28
CA LEU A 118 16.63 -10.76 -13.60
C LEU A 118 17.36 -9.89 -14.60
N ILE A 119 17.33 -8.58 -14.39
CA ILE A 119 18.00 -7.57 -15.18
C ILE A 119 18.82 -6.65 -14.26
N GLY A 120 19.81 -5.97 -14.85
CA GLY A 120 20.68 -5.07 -14.11
C GLY A 120 21.91 -5.79 -13.52
N LYS A 121 22.74 -5.02 -12.82
CA LYS A 121 23.95 -5.52 -12.14
C LYS A 121 23.79 -5.30 -10.63
N TRP A 122 24.24 -6.25 -9.84
CA TRP A 122 24.52 -6.01 -8.43
C TRP A 122 25.56 -4.88 -8.33
N ARG A 123 25.27 -3.88 -7.54
CA ARG A 123 26.24 -2.86 -7.13
C ARG A 123 26.82 -3.22 -5.77
#